data_7c4dc519a06dce20333ce4353c539758
#
_entry.id   7c4dc519a06dce20333ce4353c539758
#
_cell.length_a   1.000
_cell.length_b   1.000
_cell.length_c   1.000
_cell.angle_alpha   90.00
_cell.angle_beta   90.00
_cell.angle_gamma   90.00
#
_symmetry.space_group_name_H-M   'P 1'
#
loop_
_entity.id
_entity.type
_entity.pdbx_description
1 polymer ?
#
loop_
_entity_poly.entity_id
_entity_poly.type
_entity_poly.pdbx_seq_one_letter_code
_entity_poly.pdbx_strand_id
1 'polypeptide(L)'
;VDHGTGVAVVGPGEGEEVPLPGFGAVVKLRSRRDGAEVAIVEHPFAVGTITTPHRHTREDEHSIVLAGEIGFRSDDTEVVLGPGGYITKPRGQMHAMWNAGREPGRIIEVITPGGFENYFRELSELMTAQAGHTGPGLREAPEFAELAAKYGLTYGAPDWLDDIVVRYGLNGPTH
;
A
#
# COMPACT_ATOMS: atom_id res chain seq x y z
N VAL A 1 -14.12 -10.60 -5.73
CA VAL A 1 -15.28 -11.30 -5.13
C VAL A 1 -16.44 -10.31 -5.14
N ASP A 2 -17.45 -10.55 -5.98
CA ASP A 2 -18.66 -9.73 -6.03
C ASP A 2 -19.50 -10.07 -4.78
N HIS A 3 -19.49 -9.19 -3.82
CA HIS A 3 -20.30 -9.32 -2.62
C HIS A 3 -21.71 -8.76 -2.91
N GLY A 4 -22.58 -9.61 -3.49
CA GLY A 4 -24.00 -9.30 -3.57
C GLY A 4 -24.61 -8.90 -2.20
N THR A 5 -25.91 -8.71 -2.10
CA THR A 5 -26.59 -8.25 -0.88
C THR A 5 -26.53 -9.24 0.33
N GLY A 6 -25.80 -10.34 0.19
CA GLY A 6 -25.65 -11.39 1.21
C GLY A 6 -24.41 -11.20 2.12
N VAL A 7 -24.29 -12.07 3.12
CA VAL A 7 -23.08 -12.18 3.95
C VAL A 7 -21.92 -12.65 3.08
N ALA A 8 -20.82 -11.90 3.11
CA ALA A 8 -19.56 -12.29 2.49
C ALA A 8 -18.63 -12.89 3.57
N VAL A 9 -18.00 -14.01 3.25
CA VAL A 9 -17.01 -14.66 4.10
C VAL A 9 -15.71 -14.81 3.34
N VAL A 10 -14.62 -14.34 3.94
CA VAL A 10 -13.26 -14.53 3.43
C VAL A 10 -12.46 -15.20 4.53
N GLY A 11 -12.03 -16.43 4.27
CA GLY A 11 -11.27 -17.24 5.23
C GLY A 11 -9.81 -16.77 5.40
N PRO A 12 -9.11 -17.36 6.38
CA PRO A 12 -7.66 -17.14 6.52
C PRO A 12 -6.93 -17.54 5.24
N GLY A 13 -6.06 -16.66 4.74
CA GLY A 13 -5.31 -16.89 3.50
C GLY A 13 -6.13 -16.73 2.21
N GLU A 14 -7.43 -16.50 2.29
CA GLU A 14 -8.28 -16.22 1.13
C GLU A 14 -8.32 -14.71 0.81
N GLY A 15 -8.79 -14.38 -0.39
CA GLY A 15 -8.93 -13.01 -0.89
C GLY A 15 -8.50 -12.92 -2.35
N GLU A 16 -8.63 -11.77 -2.95
CA GLU A 16 -8.12 -11.52 -4.29
C GLU A 16 -6.65 -11.06 -4.19
N GLU A 17 -5.75 -11.94 -4.60
CA GLU A 17 -4.32 -11.63 -4.63
C GLU A 17 -3.99 -10.71 -5.80
N VAL A 18 -3.27 -9.63 -5.50
CA VAL A 18 -2.70 -8.71 -6.48
C VAL A 18 -1.18 -8.69 -6.29
N PRO A 19 -0.42 -9.26 -7.23
CA PRO A 19 1.04 -9.32 -7.12
C PRO A 19 1.65 -7.94 -7.33
N LEU A 20 2.39 -7.47 -6.33
CA LEU A 20 3.18 -6.24 -6.36
C LEU A 20 4.58 -6.55 -5.80
N PRO A 21 5.67 -6.10 -6.43
CA PRO A 21 7.03 -6.37 -5.96
C PRO A 21 7.30 -5.83 -4.56
N GLY A 22 7.87 -6.67 -3.71
CA GLY A 22 8.27 -6.32 -2.34
C GLY A 22 7.14 -6.30 -1.32
N PHE A 23 5.98 -5.78 -1.66
CA PHE A 23 4.76 -5.95 -0.89
C PHE A 23 3.61 -6.35 -1.83
N GLY A 24 2.74 -7.22 -1.35
CA GLY A 24 1.56 -7.64 -2.11
C GLY A 24 0.32 -6.89 -1.64
N ALA A 25 -0.77 -7.10 -2.36
CA ALA A 25 -2.10 -6.72 -1.89
C ALA A 25 -3.03 -7.92 -2.00
N VAL A 26 -3.69 -8.27 -0.89
CA VAL A 26 -4.74 -9.28 -0.87
C VAL A 26 -6.04 -8.60 -0.46
N VAL A 27 -6.91 -8.35 -1.43
CA VAL A 27 -8.16 -7.64 -1.19
C VAL A 27 -9.12 -8.58 -0.44
N LYS A 28 -9.44 -8.23 0.79
CA LYS A 28 -10.35 -9.00 1.66
C LYS A 28 -11.78 -8.50 1.56
N LEU A 29 -11.95 -7.20 1.46
CA LEU A 29 -13.26 -6.55 1.33
C LEU A 29 -13.14 -5.43 0.30
N ARG A 30 -13.97 -5.50 -0.75
CA ARG A 30 -14.15 -4.39 -1.69
C ARG A 30 -15.26 -3.47 -1.25
N SER A 31 -15.10 -2.19 -1.52
CA SER A 31 -16.20 -1.24 -1.43
C SER A 31 -17.36 -1.69 -2.34
N ARG A 32 -18.57 -1.67 -1.81
CA ARG A 32 -19.78 -2.09 -2.54
C ARG A 32 -20.40 -0.97 -3.37
N ARG A 33 -20.04 0.29 -3.10
CA ARG A 33 -20.63 1.47 -3.72
C ARG A 33 -19.57 2.54 -3.90
N ASP A 34 -19.20 2.85 -5.10
CA ASP A 34 -18.38 3.97 -5.57
C ASP A 34 -17.71 4.85 -4.49
N GLY A 35 -16.87 4.25 -3.62
CA GLY A 35 -16.15 4.96 -2.58
C GLY A 35 -16.95 5.34 -1.32
N ALA A 36 -18.21 4.91 -1.19
CA ALA A 36 -19.05 5.25 -0.02
C ALA A 36 -18.82 4.33 1.20
N GLU A 37 -18.13 3.22 1.03
CA GLU A 37 -17.90 2.20 2.06
C GLU A 37 -16.39 2.01 2.33
N VAL A 38 -16.08 1.03 3.14
CA VAL A 38 -14.73 0.65 3.53
C VAL A 38 -14.20 -0.42 2.59
N ALA A 39 -12.92 -0.35 2.23
CA ALA A 39 -12.16 -1.48 1.70
C ALA A 39 -11.20 -2.02 2.76
N ILE A 40 -10.90 -3.33 2.71
CA ILE A 40 -9.92 -3.97 3.57
C ILE A 40 -8.94 -4.74 2.68
N VAL A 41 -7.66 -4.40 2.82
CA VAL A 41 -6.56 -5.03 2.09
C VAL A 41 -5.54 -5.55 3.09
N GLU A 42 -5.05 -6.75 2.86
CA GLU A 42 -3.92 -7.30 3.61
C GLU A 42 -2.65 -7.15 2.78
N HIS A 43 -1.59 -6.61 3.38
CA HIS A 43 -0.31 -6.42 2.73
C HIS A 43 0.76 -7.30 3.40
N PRO A 44 1.29 -8.31 2.69
CA PRO A 44 2.55 -8.92 3.07
C PRO A 44 3.72 -7.99 2.74
N PHE A 45 4.67 -7.86 3.66
CA PHE A 45 5.89 -7.07 3.50
C PHE A 45 7.12 -7.97 3.55
N ALA A 46 7.82 -8.12 2.45
CA ALA A 46 9.12 -8.79 2.44
C ALA A 46 10.16 -7.98 3.23
N VAL A 47 11.19 -8.65 3.72
CA VAL A 47 12.32 -7.99 4.38
C VAL A 47 13.00 -7.02 3.40
N GLY A 48 13.37 -5.84 3.87
CA GLY A 48 14.01 -4.81 3.07
C GLY A 48 13.06 -3.97 2.20
N THR A 49 11.75 -4.20 2.28
CA THR A 49 10.76 -3.44 1.49
C THR A 49 10.39 -2.14 2.18
N ILE A 50 10.29 -1.08 1.39
CA ILE A 50 9.66 0.20 1.75
C ILE A 50 8.71 0.64 0.63
N THR A 51 7.52 1.12 0.98
CA THR A 51 6.63 1.75 0.01
C THR A 51 7.18 3.11 -0.41
N THR A 52 6.93 3.51 -1.66
CA THR A 52 7.24 4.88 -2.06
C THR A 52 6.46 5.87 -1.22
N PRO A 53 7.10 6.92 -0.69
CA PRO A 53 6.37 7.97 -0.01
C PRO A 53 5.29 8.56 -0.90
N HIS A 54 4.08 8.59 -0.38
CA HIS A 54 2.90 9.08 -1.09
C HIS A 54 1.88 9.68 -0.12
N ARG A 55 0.91 10.37 -0.68
CA ARG A 55 -0.27 10.83 0.06
C ARG A 55 -1.53 10.61 -0.76
N HIS A 56 -2.59 10.27 -0.07
CA HIS A 56 -3.93 10.18 -0.61
C HIS A 56 -4.64 11.53 -0.47
N THR A 57 -5.40 11.92 -1.48
CA THR A 57 -6.22 13.14 -1.38
C THR A 57 -7.66 12.85 -0.97
N ARG A 58 -8.06 11.59 -0.97
CA ARG A 58 -9.46 11.18 -0.78
C ARG A 58 -9.66 10.25 0.41
N GLU A 59 -8.70 9.37 0.69
CA GLU A 59 -8.82 8.28 1.63
C GLU A 59 -7.99 8.53 2.90
N ASP A 60 -8.52 8.13 4.04
CA ASP A 60 -7.75 7.86 5.24
C ASP A 60 -7.42 6.37 5.26
N GLU A 61 -6.23 6.01 5.71
CA GLU A 61 -5.80 4.64 5.87
C GLU A 61 -5.53 4.33 7.35
N HIS A 62 -5.99 3.15 7.78
CA HIS A 62 -5.77 2.65 9.13
C HIS A 62 -5.08 1.30 9.04
N SER A 63 -3.82 1.23 9.46
CA SER A 63 -3.04 0.01 9.43
C SER A 63 -3.07 -0.70 10.77
N ILE A 64 -3.16 -2.03 10.73
CA ILE A 64 -3.10 -2.93 11.88
C ILE A 64 -2.00 -3.94 11.61
N VAL A 65 -0.97 -3.98 12.45
CA VAL A 65 0.12 -4.94 12.29
C VAL A 65 -0.34 -6.32 12.75
N LEU A 66 -0.22 -7.32 11.88
CA LEU A 66 -0.53 -8.72 12.16
C LEU A 66 0.71 -9.55 12.49
N ALA A 67 1.83 -9.26 11.83
CA ALA A 67 3.08 -9.99 11.99
C ALA A 67 4.28 -9.11 11.63
N GLY A 68 5.44 -9.45 12.18
CA GLY A 68 6.70 -8.74 11.95
C GLY A 68 6.78 -7.40 12.66
N GLU A 69 7.77 -6.62 12.30
CA GLU A 69 8.00 -5.26 12.78
C GLU A 69 7.83 -4.30 11.60
N ILE A 70 6.84 -3.44 11.67
CA ILE A 70 6.51 -2.51 10.59
C ILE A 70 6.78 -1.09 11.02
N GLY A 71 7.65 -0.43 10.28
CA GLY A 71 7.91 0.98 10.41
C GLY A 71 6.89 1.81 9.63
N PHE A 72 6.48 2.93 10.20
CA PHE A 72 5.60 3.91 9.60
C PHE A 72 6.20 5.29 9.79
N ARG A 73 6.14 6.10 8.75
CA ARG A 73 6.40 7.53 8.84
C ARG A 73 5.30 8.31 8.13
N SER A 74 4.77 9.29 8.84
CA SER A 74 3.80 10.24 8.31
C SER A 74 4.17 11.62 8.85
N ASP A 75 4.54 12.52 7.97
CA ASP A 75 5.10 13.83 8.29
C ASP A 75 6.23 13.73 9.36
N ASP A 76 6.05 14.30 10.54
CA ASP A 76 7.04 14.31 11.62
C ASP A 76 6.94 13.09 12.58
N THR A 77 5.94 12.22 12.38
CA THR A 77 5.75 11.06 13.23
C THR A 77 6.41 9.84 12.62
N GLU A 78 7.35 9.24 13.35
CA GLU A 78 7.97 7.96 13.00
C GLU A 78 7.77 6.96 14.13
N VAL A 79 7.31 5.76 13.81
CA VAL A 79 7.13 4.67 14.77
C VAL A 79 7.49 3.32 14.15
N VAL A 80 7.88 2.35 14.99
CA VAL A 80 7.95 0.93 14.63
C VAL A 80 6.95 0.19 15.50
N LEU A 81 6.09 -0.58 14.88
CA LEU A 81 5.02 -1.32 15.55
C LEU A 81 5.16 -2.82 15.30
N GLY A 82 4.96 -3.59 16.36
CA GLY A 82 4.78 -5.04 16.30
C GLY A 82 3.29 -5.43 16.22
N PRO A 83 3.01 -6.75 16.23
CA PRO A 83 1.65 -7.29 16.15
C PRO A 83 0.71 -6.67 17.19
N GLY A 84 -0.49 -6.28 16.74
CA GLY A 84 -1.48 -5.57 17.56
C GLY A 84 -1.28 -4.06 17.61
N GLY A 85 -0.26 -3.51 16.97
CA GLY A 85 -0.07 -2.06 16.80
C GLY A 85 -1.01 -1.48 15.74
N TYR A 86 -1.44 -0.23 15.94
CA TYR A 86 -2.35 0.50 15.05
C TYR A 86 -1.76 1.86 14.71
N ILE A 87 -1.99 2.30 13.47
CA ILE A 87 -1.68 3.66 13.04
C ILE A 87 -2.76 4.17 12.08
N THR A 88 -3.08 5.44 12.20
CA THR A 88 -3.90 6.16 11.23
C THR A 88 -3.02 7.07 10.39
N LYS A 89 -3.17 7.01 9.09
CA LYS A 89 -2.54 7.88 8.09
C LYS A 89 -3.64 8.74 7.47
N PRO A 90 -3.83 9.98 7.94
CA PRO A 90 -4.85 10.86 7.41
C PRO A 90 -4.57 11.24 5.95
N ARG A 91 -5.63 11.43 5.17
CA ARG A 91 -5.51 12.00 3.83
C ARG A 91 -4.75 13.33 3.84
N GLY A 92 -4.03 13.60 2.77
CA GLY A 92 -3.23 14.81 2.63
C GLY A 92 -1.85 14.73 3.26
N GLN A 93 -1.58 13.77 4.14
CA GLN A 93 -0.27 13.60 4.78
C GLN A 93 0.63 12.65 3.99
N MET A 94 1.88 13.08 3.75
CA MET A 94 2.92 12.26 3.11
C MET A 94 3.34 11.14 4.06
N HIS A 95 3.27 9.89 3.62
CA HIS A 95 3.62 8.74 4.45
C HIS A 95 4.32 7.63 3.66
N ALA A 96 5.00 6.76 4.41
CA ALA A 96 5.55 5.49 3.92
C ALA A 96 5.50 4.44 5.02
N MET A 97 5.56 3.18 4.60
CA MET A 97 5.67 2.00 5.47
C MET A 97 6.86 1.16 5.01
N TRP A 98 7.51 0.49 5.94
CA TRP A 98 8.61 -0.43 5.63
C TRP A 98 8.64 -1.62 6.58
N ASN A 99 9.26 -2.70 6.14
CA ASN A 99 9.62 -3.78 7.04
C ASN A 99 10.86 -3.35 7.85
N ALA A 100 10.67 -3.09 9.13
CA ALA A 100 11.72 -2.65 10.04
C ALA A 100 12.44 -3.83 10.71
N GLY A 101 11.93 -5.06 10.53
CA GLY A 101 12.44 -6.29 11.14
C GLY A 101 13.29 -7.14 10.20
N ARG A 102 13.57 -8.34 10.66
CA ARG A 102 14.36 -9.34 9.94
C ARG A 102 13.52 -10.50 9.40
N GLU A 103 12.25 -10.50 9.70
CA GLU A 103 11.27 -11.49 9.27
C GLU A 103 10.20 -10.83 8.39
N PRO A 104 9.53 -11.57 7.51
CA PRO A 104 8.42 -11.03 6.74
C PRO A 104 7.35 -10.44 7.64
N GLY A 105 6.88 -9.26 7.29
CA GLY A 105 5.81 -8.56 7.98
C GLY A 105 4.46 -8.71 7.28
N ARG A 106 3.39 -8.35 8.00
CA ARG A 106 2.03 -8.35 7.46
C ARG A 106 1.16 -7.35 8.19
N ILE A 107 0.40 -6.58 7.44
CA ILE A 107 -0.58 -5.64 7.98
C ILE A 107 -1.96 -5.86 7.35
N ILE A 108 -2.99 -5.40 8.05
CA ILE A 108 -4.29 -5.06 7.45
C ILE A 108 -4.31 -3.55 7.24
N GLU A 109 -4.77 -3.15 6.07
CA GLU A 109 -5.09 -1.77 5.73
C GLU A 109 -6.60 -1.61 5.60
N VAL A 110 -7.18 -0.75 6.44
CA VAL A 110 -8.58 -0.33 6.33
C VAL A 110 -8.59 1.03 5.66
N ILE A 111 -9.20 1.09 4.49
CA ILE A 111 -9.21 2.27 3.60
C ILE A 111 -10.61 2.88 3.60
N THR A 112 -10.71 4.16 3.93
CA THR A 112 -12.01 4.85 4.02
C THR A 112 -11.96 6.28 3.46
N PRO A 113 -12.87 6.64 2.52
CA PRO A 113 -13.82 5.74 1.86
C PRO A 113 -13.12 4.70 1.01
N GLY A 114 -13.80 3.60 0.72
CA GLY A 114 -13.30 2.55 -0.17
C GLY A 114 -13.25 3.00 -1.64
N GLY A 115 -12.70 2.15 -2.50
CA GLY A 115 -12.49 2.42 -3.93
C GLY A 115 -11.02 2.38 -4.34
N PHE A 116 -10.13 2.75 -3.42
CA PHE A 116 -8.68 2.75 -3.65
C PHE A 116 -8.10 1.33 -3.84
N GLU A 117 -8.75 0.29 -3.35
CA GLU A 117 -8.34 -1.10 -3.56
C GLU A 117 -8.25 -1.48 -5.05
N ASN A 118 -8.91 -0.76 -5.92
CA ASN A 118 -8.82 -0.96 -7.36
C ASN A 118 -7.50 -0.45 -7.95
N TYR A 119 -6.85 0.53 -7.30
CA TYR A 119 -5.54 1.02 -7.69
C TYR A 119 -4.50 -0.10 -7.75
N PHE A 120 -4.47 -0.98 -6.76
CA PHE A 120 -3.48 -2.06 -6.71
C PHE A 120 -3.60 -2.98 -7.92
N ARG A 121 -4.81 -3.34 -8.32
CA ARG A 121 -5.04 -4.17 -9.51
C ARG A 121 -4.58 -3.45 -10.78
N GLU A 122 -5.01 -2.20 -10.98
CA GLU A 122 -4.65 -1.44 -12.18
C GLU A 122 -3.13 -1.17 -12.23
N LEU A 123 -2.48 -0.97 -11.09
CA LEU A 123 -1.03 -0.87 -11.01
C LEU A 123 -0.35 -2.18 -11.45
N SER A 124 -0.81 -3.31 -10.94
CA SER A 124 -0.28 -4.63 -11.32
C SER A 124 -0.45 -4.92 -12.82
N GLU A 125 -1.59 -4.56 -13.39
CA GLU A 125 -1.87 -4.65 -14.82
C GLU A 125 -0.92 -3.77 -15.63
N LEU A 126 -0.71 -2.52 -15.21
CA LEU A 126 0.21 -1.59 -15.85
C LEU A 126 1.65 -2.10 -15.80
N MET A 127 2.10 -2.60 -14.66
CA MET A 127 3.43 -3.20 -14.50
C MET A 127 3.63 -4.40 -15.42
N THR A 128 2.62 -5.26 -15.52
CA THR A 128 2.65 -6.43 -16.39
C THR A 128 2.72 -6.02 -17.87
N ALA A 129 1.97 -5.01 -18.27
CA ALA A 129 1.99 -4.48 -19.63
C ALA A 129 3.35 -3.86 -20.01
N GLN A 130 4.05 -3.29 -19.03
CA GLN A 130 5.39 -2.69 -19.24
C GLN A 130 6.54 -3.67 -19.03
N ALA A 131 6.29 -4.87 -18.54
CA ALA A 131 7.31 -5.89 -18.36
C ALA A 131 7.99 -6.24 -19.71
N GLY A 132 9.30 -6.03 -19.77
CA GLY A 132 10.09 -6.25 -21.01
C GLY A 132 10.26 -5.03 -21.91
N HIS A 133 9.68 -3.87 -21.56
CA HIS A 133 9.96 -2.63 -22.29
C HIS A 133 11.33 -2.04 -21.89
N THR A 134 12.11 -1.59 -22.86
CA THR A 134 13.41 -0.94 -22.66
C THR A 134 13.29 0.60 -22.57
N GLY A 135 12.09 1.10 -22.36
CA GLY A 135 11.75 2.53 -22.27
C GLY A 135 12.00 3.12 -20.88
N PRO A 136 11.46 4.33 -20.64
CA PRO A 136 11.47 4.95 -19.31
C PRO A 136 10.97 4.00 -18.23
N GLY A 137 11.50 4.14 -17.00
CA GLY A 137 11.00 3.37 -15.86
C GLY A 137 9.50 3.57 -15.64
N LEU A 138 8.84 2.64 -14.93
CA LEU A 138 7.40 2.69 -14.69
C LEU A 138 6.92 4.07 -14.20
N ARG A 139 7.69 4.70 -13.29
CA ARG A 139 7.34 6.02 -12.71
C ARG A 139 7.46 7.19 -13.69
N GLU A 140 8.27 7.04 -14.72
CA GLU A 140 8.47 8.05 -15.78
C GLU A 140 7.44 7.90 -16.89
N ALA A 141 6.67 6.80 -16.87
CA ALA A 141 5.63 6.53 -17.85
C ALA A 141 4.41 7.44 -17.61
N PRO A 142 3.89 8.08 -18.66
CA PRO A 142 2.67 8.91 -18.54
C PRO A 142 1.49 8.15 -17.94
N GLU A 143 1.35 6.87 -18.26
CA GLU A 143 0.27 6.00 -17.77
C GLU A 143 0.32 5.84 -16.24
N PHE A 144 1.51 5.83 -15.64
CA PHE A 144 1.66 5.81 -14.19
C PHE A 144 1.16 7.11 -13.53
N ALA A 145 1.50 8.25 -14.13
CA ALA A 145 1.02 9.54 -13.64
C ALA A 145 -0.50 9.68 -13.78
N GLU A 146 -1.07 9.18 -14.89
CA GLU A 146 -2.52 9.15 -15.10
C GLU A 146 -3.22 8.25 -14.08
N LEU A 147 -2.65 7.06 -13.81
CA LEU A 147 -3.17 6.15 -12.79
C LEU A 147 -3.12 6.77 -11.40
N ALA A 148 -2.01 7.38 -11.01
CA ALA A 148 -1.89 8.08 -9.74
C ALA A 148 -2.93 9.20 -9.61
N ALA A 149 -3.09 10.03 -10.64
CA ALA A 149 -4.07 11.11 -10.68
C ALA A 149 -5.52 10.60 -10.58
N LYS A 150 -5.84 9.50 -11.28
CA LYS A 150 -7.16 8.84 -11.23
C LYS A 150 -7.56 8.50 -9.81
N TYR A 151 -6.62 8.02 -9.00
CA TYR A 151 -6.85 7.62 -7.60
C TYR A 151 -6.51 8.71 -6.58
N GLY A 152 -6.15 9.92 -7.02
CA GLY A 152 -5.82 11.02 -6.12
C GLY A 152 -4.54 10.83 -5.33
N LEU A 153 -3.61 10.03 -5.87
CA LEU A 153 -2.28 9.85 -5.30
C LEU A 153 -1.31 10.94 -5.72
N THR A 154 -0.45 11.32 -4.80
CA THR A 154 0.73 12.14 -5.07
C THR A 154 1.95 11.47 -4.45
N TYR A 155 2.94 11.15 -5.27
CA TYR A 155 4.23 10.61 -4.83
C TYR A 155 5.21 11.73 -4.52
N GLY A 156 6.16 11.46 -3.61
CA GLY A 156 7.19 12.42 -3.23
C GLY A 156 8.48 11.74 -2.81
N ALA A 157 9.52 12.56 -2.67
CA ALA A 157 10.81 12.15 -2.12
C ALA A 157 11.14 13.09 -0.94
N PRO A 158 10.54 12.88 0.22
CA PRO A 158 10.79 13.71 1.40
C PRO A 158 12.21 13.50 1.93
N ASP A 159 12.76 14.53 2.56
CA ASP A 159 14.16 14.55 3.05
C ASP A 159 14.50 13.43 4.02
N TRP A 160 13.51 12.86 4.71
CA TRP A 160 13.70 11.77 5.65
C TRP A 160 13.85 10.38 5.00
N LEU A 161 13.56 10.24 3.69
CA LEU A 161 13.52 8.94 3.02
C LEU A 161 14.87 8.23 3.03
N ASP A 162 15.93 8.94 2.64
CA ASP A 162 17.28 8.36 2.55
C ASP A 162 17.79 7.87 3.91
N ASP A 163 17.49 8.63 4.99
CA ASP A 163 17.84 8.22 6.35
C ASP A 163 17.15 6.91 6.75
N ILE A 164 15.88 6.75 6.45
CA ILE A 164 15.14 5.50 6.71
C ILE A 164 15.72 4.35 5.91
N VAL A 165 15.98 4.55 4.61
CA VAL A 165 16.53 3.51 3.74
C VAL A 165 17.89 3.01 4.27
N VAL A 166 18.77 3.93 4.66
CA VAL A 166 20.09 3.58 5.19
C VAL A 166 19.98 2.92 6.57
N ARG A 167 19.21 3.49 7.48
CA ARG A 167 19.08 3.04 8.88
C ARG A 167 18.51 1.62 8.99
N TYR A 168 17.58 1.26 8.11
CA TYR A 168 16.94 -0.06 8.11
C TYR A 168 17.48 -1.01 7.03
N GLY A 169 18.47 -0.59 6.23
CA GLY A 169 19.06 -1.42 5.16
C GLY A 169 18.05 -1.83 4.10
N LEU A 170 17.18 -0.91 3.69
CA LEU A 170 16.10 -1.18 2.75
C LEU A 170 16.58 -1.15 1.29
N ASN A 171 15.85 -1.84 0.40
CA ASN A 171 16.19 -1.95 -1.02
C ASN A 171 15.83 -0.68 -1.84
N GLY A 172 15.42 0.39 -1.18
CA GLY A 172 14.84 1.56 -1.81
C GLY A 172 13.34 1.43 -2.08
N PRO A 173 12.65 2.55 -2.37
CA PRO A 173 11.21 2.54 -2.53
C PRO A 173 10.74 1.67 -3.69
N THR A 174 9.77 0.81 -3.43
CA THR A 174 9.04 0.05 -4.46
C THR A 174 7.75 0.80 -4.78
N HIS A 175 7.57 1.12 -6.09
CA HIS A 175 6.42 1.88 -6.64
C HIS A 175 5.28 2.23 -5.71
#